data_cf052ef50b7a16847cd52bba69efc545
#
_entry.id   cf052ef50b7a16847cd52bba69efc545
#
_cell.length_a   1.000
_cell.length_b   1.000
_cell.length_c   1.000
_cell.angle_alpha   90.00
_cell.angle_beta   90.00
_cell.angle_gamma   90.00
#
_symmetry.space_group_name_H-M   'P 1'
#
loop_
_entity.id
_entity.type
_entity.pdbx_description
1 polymer ?
#
loop_
_entity_poly.entity_id
_entity_poly.type
_entity_poly.pdbx_seq_one_letter_code
_entity_poly.pdbx_strand_id
1 'polypeptide(L)'
;FSILPQENQRKLEKLKIKLGLSIEITKETQLIPIKKEREFNDVRIISKSLASDKKVVVKDFVTYFRNRFVSMRNILLEHSDLKNLVSLNKLAKNNQGISVIGIVSSRSVTKNGNIILEIEDLTGKTKILINKNKEDLYEKAEDIVLDSVLGFKCSGNDQILFCNEVIFPDSVLFERKKSPVEEYALFLGDLHYGSKNFMKENFLSFIDYLNGKVPNTPEVEKIK
;
A
#
# COMPACT_ATOMS: atom_id res chain seq x y z
N PHE A 1 26.41 -41.01 10.35
CA PHE A 1 25.39 -41.36 11.39
C PHE A 1 25.94 -41.34 12.81
N SER A 2 27.23 -41.10 13.02
CA SER A 2 27.88 -41.05 14.33
C SER A 2 27.92 -39.67 14.98
N ILE A 3 27.17 -38.70 14.48
CA ILE A 3 27.29 -37.28 14.92
C ILE A 3 26.05 -36.81 15.73
N LEU A 4 24.97 -37.60 15.78
CA LEU A 4 23.80 -37.24 16.56
C LEU A 4 23.70 -38.07 17.85
N PRO A 5 23.40 -37.47 19.00
CA PRO A 5 23.14 -38.18 20.24
C PRO A 5 22.05 -39.22 20.05
N GLN A 6 22.18 -40.39 20.69
CA GLN A 6 21.24 -41.52 20.56
C GLN A 6 19.75 -41.15 20.82
N GLU A 7 19.53 -40.19 21.67
CA GLU A 7 18.20 -39.67 21.95
C GLU A 7 17.52 -38.98 20.76
N ASN A 8 18.30 -38.28 19.97
CA ASN A 8 17.78 -37.59 18.77
C ASN A 8 17.57 -38.56 17.61
N GLN A 9 18.33 -39.65 17.52
CA GLN A 9 18.10 -40.72 16.54
C GLN A 9 16.75 -41.43 16.81
N ARG A 10 16.41 -41.71 18.05
CA ARG A 10 15.11 -42.33 18.43
C ARG A 10 13.92 -41.40 18.17
N LYS A 11 14.09 -40.09 18.36
CA LYS A 11 13.06 -39.08 18.02
C LYS A 11 12.83 -39.00 16.50
N LEU A 12 13.88 -39.08 15.73
CA LEU A 12 13.84 -39.07 14.26
C LEU A 12 13.13 -40.32 13.69
N GLU A 13 13.43 -41.50 14.24
CA GLU A 13 12.76 -42.73 13.82
C GLU A 13 11.27 -42.72 14.16
N LYS A 14 10.87 -42.23 15.33
CA LYS A 14 9.47 -42.08 15.70
C LYS A 14 8.72 -41.09 14.80
N LEU A 15 9.39 -40.04 14.33
CA LEU A 15 8.85 -39.07 13.38
C LEU A 15 8.68 -39.68 11.97
N LYS A 16 9.64 -40.49 11.51
CA LYS A 16 9.56 -41.21 10.25
C LYS A 16 8.35 -42.18 10.22
N ILE A 17 8.16 -42.94 11.27
CA ILE A 17 7.03 -43.88 11.40
C ILE A 17 5.69 -43.11 11.44
N LYS A 18 5.64 -41.97 12.09
CA LYS A 18 4.41 -41.17 12.24
C LYS A 18 4.01 -40.46 10.92
N LEU A 19 4.96 -40.20 10.03
CA LEU A 19 4.75 -39.53 8.74
C LEU A 19 4.66 -40.49 7.54
N GLY A 20 4.81 -41.81 7.77
CA GLY A 20 4.75 -42.80 6.69
C GLY A 20 5.85 -42.67 5.65
N LEU A 21 6.98 -42.02 5.99
CA LEU A 21 8.10 -41.78 5.07
C LEU A 21 9.14 -42.91 5.20
N SER A 22 9.23 -43.79 4.20
CA SER A 22 10.34 -44.67 4.02
C SER A 22 11.43 -43.99 3.19
N ILE A 23 12.47 -43.52 3.84
CA ILE A 23 13.64 -42.91 3.17
C ILE A 23 14.74 -43.98 3.13
N GLU A 24 15.00 -44.56 1.98
CA GLU A 24 16.20 -45.35 1.73
C GLU A 24 17.39 -44.41 1.52
N ILE A 25 18.34 -44.42 2.47
CA ILE A 25 19.55 -43.63 2.36
C ILE A 25 20.60 -44.50 1.70
N THR A 26 20.81 -44.32 0.40
CA THR A 26 21.94 -44.89 -0.34
C THR A 26 23.25 -44.26 0.12
N LYS A 27 24.27 -45.07 0.33
CA LYS A 27 25.57 -44.68 0.94
C LYS A 27 26.48 -43.76 0.09
N GLU A 28 26.01 -43.24 -1.03
CA GLU A 28 26.84 -42.46 -1.95
C GLU A 28 26.42 -41.01 -2.17
N THR A 29 25.65 -40.45 -1.30
CA THR A 29 25.41 -39.00 -1.37
C THR A 29 26.58 -38.27 -0.73
N GLN A 30 27.56 -37.89 -1.54
CA GLN A 30 28.56 -36.87 -1.15
C GLN A 30 27.76 -35.65 -0.67
N LEU A 31 27.95 -35.30 0.57
CA LEU A 31 27.43 -34.02 1.12
C LEU A 31 28.10 -32.89 0.36
N ILE A 32 27.45 -32.44 -0.71
CA ILE A 32 27.72 -31.12 -1.25
C ILE A 32 27.45 -30.17 -0.10
N PRO A 33 28.43 -29.34 0.34
CA PRO A 33 28.16 -28.34 1.37
C PRO A 33 27.03 -27.46 0.83
N ILE A 34 25.84 -27.65 1.40
CA ILE A 34 24.74 -26.72 1.18
C ILE A 34 25.29 -25.39 1.66
N LYS A 35 25.73 -24.53 0.70
CA LYS A 35 25.84 -23.10 0.99
C LYS A 35 24.54 -22.80 1.72
N LYS A 36 24.63 -22.30 2.95
CA LYS A 36 23.48 -21.71 3.63
C LYS A 36 22.90 -20.73 2.63
N GLU A 37 21.90 -21.18 1.86
CA GLU A 37 21.05 -20.27 1.14
C GLU A 37 20.53 -19.34 2.22
N ARG A 38 20.87 -18.06 2.07
CA ARG A 38 20.28 -17.03 2.90
C ARG A 38 18.80 -17.27 2.75
N GLU A 39 18.11 -17.52 3.85
CA GLU A 39 16.65 -17.52 3.85
C GLU A 39 16.23 -16.13 3.38
N PHE A 40 16.08 -15.99 2.08
CA PHE A 40 15.35 -14.86 1.54
C PHE A 40 13.96 -15.01 2.13
N ASN A 41 13.53 -14.02 2.91
CA ASN A 41 12.14 -13.91 3.28
C ASN A 41 11.33 -14.08 1.99
N ASP A 42 10.60 -15.17 1.89
CA ASP A 42 9.85 -15.50 0.69
C ASP A 42 9.02 -14.29 0.25
N VAL A 43 9.16 -13.90 -1.00
CA VAL A 43 8.33 -12.86 -1.60
C VAL A 43 6.89 -13.34 -1.56
N ARG A 44 6.10 -12.76 -0.67
CA ARG A 44 4.68 -13.09 -0.55
C ARG A 44 3.87 -12.20 -1.48
N ILE A 45 3.23 -12.80 -2.46
CA ILE A 45 2.25 -12.09 -3.30
C ILE A 45 1.00 -11.87 -2.47
N ILE A 46 0.75 -10.61 -2.07
CA ILE A 46 -0.39 -10.20 -1.24
C ILE A 46 -1.68 -10.14 -2.07
N SER A 47 -1.57 -9.73 -3.33
CA SER A 47 -2.71 -9.67 -4.25
C SER A 47 -2.28 -9.98 -5.68
N LYS A 48 -3.16 -10.60 -6.44
CA LYS A 48 -3.02 -10.75 -7.89
C LYS A 48 -4.16 -10.00 -8.55
N SER A 49 -3.83 -9.09 -9.47
CA SER A 49 -4.82 -8.58 -10.40
C SER A 49 -5.17 -9.69 -11.39
N LEU A 50 -6.37 -10.24 -11.27
CA LEU A 50 -6.89 -11.15 -12.28
C LEU A 50 -7.42 -10.27 -13.42
N ALA A 51 -6.75 -10.28 -14.56
CA ALA A 51 -7.32 -9.73 -15.78
C ALA A 51 -8.65 -10.46 -16.04
N SER A 52 -9.75 -9.74 -15.99
CA SER A 52 -11.07 -10.27 -16.30
C SER A 52 -11.39 -9.88 -17.72
N ASP A 53 -11.62 -10.85 -18.60
CA ASP A 53 -12.13 -10.63 -19.95
C ASP A 53 -13.61 -10.19 -19.96
N LYS A 54 -14.21 -10.00 -18.78
CA LYS A 54 -15.59 -9.56 -18.64
C LYS A 54 -15.74 -8.09 -19.01
N LYS A 55 -16.73 -7.81 -19.83
CA LYS A 55 -17.13 -6.43 -20.13
C LYS A 55 -17.57 -5.74 -18.84
N VAL A 56 -16.91 -4.62 -18.53
CA VAL A 56 -17.19 -3.82 -17.32
C VAL A 56 -18.58 -3.21 -17.43
N VAL A 57 -19.40 -3.35 -16.38
CA VAL A 57 -20.74 -2.78 -16.29
C VAL A 57 -20.80 -1.76 -15.15
N VAL A 58 -21.85 -0.92 -15.14
CA VAL A 58 -22.03 0.14 -14.13
C VAL A 58 -21.96 -0.39 -12.70
N LYS A 59 -22.46 -1.59 -12.45
CA LYS A 59 -22.41 -2.24 -11.13
C LYS A 59 -20.98 -2.47 -10.65
N ASP A 60 -20.04 -2.74 -11.55
CA ASP A 60 -18.63 -2.97 -11.21
C ASP A 60 -17.98 -1.68 -10.71
N PHE A 61 -18.31 -0.53 -11.34
CA PHE A 61 -17.86 0.78 -10.87
C PHE A 61 -18.41 1.11 -9.47
N VAL A 62 -19.72 0.89 -9.25
CA VAL A 62 -20.32 1.10 -7.92
C VAL A 62 -19.65 0.24 -6.87
N THR A 63 -19.37 -1.03 -7.19
CA THR A 63 -18.68 -1.96 -6.28
C THR A 63 -17.26 -1.49 -6.03
N TYR A 64 -16.55 -1.03 -7.05
CA TYR A 64 -15.18 -0.49 -6.92
C TYR A 64 -15.13 0.70 -5.94
N PHE A 65 -15.98 1.71 -6.13
CA PHE A 65 -15.99 2.89 -5.26
C PHE A 65 -16.42 2.57 -3.83
N ARG A 66 -17.38 1.65 -3.65
CA ARG A 66 -17.78 1.18 -2.31
C ARG A 66 -16.63 0.47 -1.60
N ASN A 67 -15.95 -0.43 -2.28
CA ASN A 67 -14.81 -1.15 -1.72
C ASN A 67 -13.66 -0.19 -1.38
N ARG A 68 -13.38 0.77 -2.26
CA ARG A 68 -12.40 1.83 -2.02
C ARG A 68 -12.76 2.63 -0.77
N PHE A 69 -14.00 3.09 -0.67
CA PHE A 69 -14.48 3.82 0.50
C PHE A 69 -14.30 3.02 1.78
N VAL A 70 -14.72 1.76 1.81
CA VAL A 70 -14.61 0.90 2.99
C VAL A 70 -13.14 0.69 3.38
N SER A 71 -12.27 0.40 2.42
CA SER A 71 -10.84 0.17 2.68
C SER A 71 -10.16 1.42 3.25
N MET A 72 -10.36 2.59 2.64
CA MET A 72 -9.77 3.84 3.11
C MET A 72 -10.38 4.28 4.45
N ARG A 73 -11.68 4.08 4.64
CA ARG A 73 -12.34 4.34 5.92
C ARG A 73 -11.72 3.52 7.05
N ASN A 74 -11.40 2.27 6.81
CA ASN A 74 -10.76 1.42 7.83
C ASN A 74 -9.39 1.98 8.23
N ILE A 75 -8.59 2.45 7.29
CA ILE A 75 -7.31 3.12 7.57
C ILE A 75 -7.55 4.39 8.39
N LEU A 76 -8.52 5.23 7.99
CA LEU A 76 -8.85 6.46 8.70
C LEU A 76 -9.35 6.22 10.12
N LEU A 77 -10.03 5.09 10.39
CA LEU A 77 -10.49 4.74 11.74
C LEU A 77 -9.35 4.40 12.71
N GLU A 78 -8.17 4.07 12.20
CA GLU A 78 -6.98 3.84 13.01
C GLU A 78 -6.34 5.15 13.51
N HIS A 79 -6.72 6.29 12.91
CA HIS A 79 -6.26 7.60 13.37
C HIS A 79 -6.98 8.02 14.66
N SER A 80 -6.20 8.27 15.71
CA SER A 80 -6.69 8.74 17.01
C SER A 80 -7.41 10.10 16.96
N ASP A 81 -7.21 10.84 15.87
CA ASP A 81 -7.71 12.20 15.68
C ASP A 81 -9.17 12.26 15.27
N LEU A 82 -9.73 11.20 14.70
CA LEU A 82 -11.13 11.11 14.29
C LEU A 82 -12.05 10.74 15.46
N LYS A 83 -12.21 11.66 16.41
CA LYS A 83 -13.14 11.52 17.53
C LYS A 83 -14.56 11.95 17.13
N ASN A 84 -15.58 11.42 17.80
CA ASN A 84 -16.99 11.76 17.55
C ASN A 84 -17.39 11.58 16.07
N LEU A 85 -17.08 10.41 15.52
CA LEU A 85 -17.38 10.10 14.12
C LEU A 85 -18.90 9.96 13.92
N VAL A 86 -19.44 10.69 12.95
CA VAL A 86 -20.86 10.72 12.61
C VAL A 86 -21.04 10.36 11.13
N SER A 87 -22.03 9.53 10.83
CA SER A 87 -22.43 9.25 9.43
C SER A 87 -23.22 10.44 8.88
N LEU A 88 -23.10 10.69 7.57
CA LEU A 88 -23.69 11.88 6.94
C LEU A 88 -25.20 11.98 7.08
N ASN A 89 -25.94 10.86 7.14
CA ASN A 89 -27.39 10.86 7.36
C ASN A 89 -27.80 11.17 8.83
N LYS A 90 -26.83 11.20 9.75
CA LYS A 90 -27.07 11.50 11.18
C LYS A 90 -26.64 12.90 11.60
N LEU A 91 -26.30 13.76 10.62
CA LEU A 91 -25.97 15.14 10.89
C LEU A 91 -27.16 15.88 11.48
N ALA A 92 -26.94 16.59 12.57
CA ALA A 92 -27.93 17.41 13.23
C ALA A 92 -27.94 18.85 12.68
N LYS A 93 -28.97 19.62 13.01
CA LYS A 93 -29.04 21.06 12.67
C LYS A 93 -27.92 21.89 13.31
N ASN A 94 -27.32 21.40 14.40
CA ASN A 94 -26.16 22.00 15.04
C ASN A 94 -25.20 20.89 15.45
N ASN A 95 -24.03 20.83 14.81
CA ASN A 95 -22.98 19.89 15.08
C ASN A 95 -21.74 20.65 15.54
N GLN A 96 -21.15 20.25 16.67
CA GLN A 96 -19.94 20.83 17.23
C GLN A 96 -18.89 19.77 17.44
N GLY A 97 -17.69 19.99 16.89
CA GLY A 97 -16.54 19.09 17.09
C GLY A 97 -16.79 17.63 16.66
N ILE A 98 -17.50 17.44 15.55
CA ILE A 98 -17.74 16.14 14.98
C ILE A 98 -16.65 15.77 13.95
N SER A 99 -16.49 14.49 13.71
CA SER A 99 -15.71 13.97 12.57
C SER A 99 -16.64 13.28 11.58
N VAL A 100 -16.33 13.43 10.30
CA VAL A 100 -17.01 12.72 9.20
C VAL A 100 -15.97 12.11 8.27
N ILE A 101 -16.30 11.00 7.63
CA ILE A 101 -15.48 10.39 6.57
C ILE A 101 -16.34 10.34 5.31
N GLY A 102 -15.79 10.83 4.21
CA GLY A 102 -16.48 10.83 2.93
C GLY A 102 -15.55 10.75 1.74
N ILE A 103 -16.10 10.32 0.59
CA ILE A 103 -15.47 10.41 -0.71
C ILE A 103 -15.83 11.75 -1.34
N VAL A 104 -14.83 12.43 -1.90
CA VAL A 104 -15.00 13.75 -2.53
C VAL A 104 -15.62 13.57 -3.91
N SER A 105 -16.89 13.97 -4.08
CA SER A 105 -17.61 13.88 -5.35
C SER A 105 -17.49 15.15 -6.19
N SER A 106 -17.34 16.33 -5.57
CA SER A 106 -17.05 17.57 -6.29
C SER A 106 -16.19 18.53 -5.47
N ARG A 107 -15.47 19.40 -6.18
CA ARG A 107 -14.65 20.48 -5.62
C ARG A 107 -14.90 21.76 -6.39
N SER A 108 -15.17 22.83 -5.69
CA SER A 108 -15.35 24.16 -6.28
C SER A 108 -14.75 25.24 -5.38
N VAL A 109 -14.44 26.40 -5.98
CA VAL A 109 -13.95 27.57 -5.26
C VAL A 109 -15.00 28.66 -5.34
N THR A 110 -15.36 29.22 -4.21
CA THR A 110 -16.34 30.32 -4.12
C THR A 110 -15.75 31.63 -4.62
N LYS A 111 -16.59 32.64 -4.90
CA LYS A 111 -16.16 33.99 -5.26
C LYS A 111 -15.22 34.61 -4.22
N ASN A 112 -15.37 34.23 -2.96
CA ASN A 112 -14.54 34.71 -1.85
C ASN A 112 -13.25 33.87 -1.66
N GLY A 113 -12.99 32.92 -2.54
CA GLY A 113 -11.78 32.08 -2.52
C GLY A 113 -11.85 30.90 -1.53
N ASN A 114 -12.99 30.61 -0.89
CA ASN A 114 -13.12 29.42 -0.05
C ASN A 114 -13.30 28.16 -0.92
N ILE A 115 -12.77 27.03 -0.48
CA ILE A 115 -13.01 25.75 -1.14
C ILE A 115 -14.29 25.12 -0.59
N ILE A 116 -15.16 24.67 -1.48
CA ILE A 116 -16.31 23.83 -1.14
C ILE A 116 -16.06 22.44 -1.73
N LEU A 117 -16.11 21.45 -0.87
CA LEU A 117 -16.11 20.04 -1.23
C LEU A 117 -17.52 19.48 -1.03
N GLU A 118 -18.03 18.75 -1.99
CA GLU A 118 -19.17 17.88 -1.80
C GLU A 118 -18.66 16.48 -1.50
N ILE A 119 -19.04 15.95 -0.34
CA ILE A 119 -18.62 14.62 0.08
C ILE A 119 -19.81 13.69 0.22
N GLU A 120 -19.59 12.42 -0.01
CA GLU A 120 -20.60 11.39 0.19
C GLU A 120 -20.01 10.20 0.97
N ASP A 121 -20.87 9.57 1.77
CA ASP A 121 -20.63 8.27 2.38
C ASP A 121 -21.68 7.26 1.89
N LEU A 122 -21.73 6.08 2.49
CA LEU A 122 -22.72 5.08 2.15
C LEU A 122 -24.15 5.45 2.57
N THR A 123 -24.34 6.57 3.29
CA THR A 123 -25.61 6.95 3.93
C THR A 123 -26.17 8.28 3.46
N GLY A 124 -25.35 9.19 2.92
CA GLY A 124 -25.78 10.50 2.48
C GLY A 124 -24.69 11.35 1.87
N LYS A 125 -25.00 12.61 1.65
CA LYS A 125 -24.12 13.65 1.08
C LYS A 125 -24.21 14.91 1.90
N THR A 126 -23.12 15.67 1.97
CA THR A 126 -23.08 17.01 2.57
C THR A 126 -21.99 17.85 1.93
N LYS A 127 -22.00 19.15 2.22
CA LYS A 127 -20.97 20.09 1.76
C LYS A 127 -20.04 20.45 2.90
N ILE A 128 -18.75 20.50 2.59
CA ILE A 128 -17.69 20.95 3.51
C ILE A 128 -17.10 22.23 2.96
N LEU A 129 -17.10 23.28 3.77
CA LEU A 129 -16.46 24.55 3.45
C LEU A 129 -15.11 24.65 4.16
N ILE A 130 -14.08 24.95 3.39
CA ILE A 130 -12.72 25.20 3.86
C ILE A 130 -12.43 26.69 3.64
N ASN A 131 -12.19 27.39 4.73
CA ASN A 131 -11.98 28.83 4.70
C ASN A 131 -10.55 29.17 4.27
N LYS A 132 -10.40 30.08 3.31
CA LYS A 132 -9.10 30.53 2.81
C LYS A 132 -8.22 31.20 3.87
N ASN A 133 -8.84 31.76 4.93
CA ASN A 133 -8.09 32.42 6.00
C ASN A 133 -7.38 31.44 6.95
N LYS A 134 -7.63 30.14 6.82
CA LYS A 134 -6.91 29.06 7.51
C LYS A 134 -5.81 28.52 6.58
N GLU A 135 -4.68 29.21 6.51
CA GLU A 135 -3.62 28.97 5.53
C GLU A 135 -3.18 27.50 5.48
N ASP A 136 -2.78 26.91 6.63
CA ASP A 136 -2.31 25.52 6.71
C ASP A 136 -3.37 24.49 6.24
N LEU A 137 -4.64 24.77 6.55
CA LEU A 137 -5.74 23.90 6.15
C LEU A 137 -6.06 24.07 4.66
N TYR A 138 -5.94 25.31 4.17
CA TYR A 138 -6.22 25.65 2.79
C TYR A 138 -5.17 25.02 1.85
N GLU A 139 -3.90 25.11 2.20
CA GLU A 139 -2.79 24.48 1.47
C GLU A 139 -3.02 22.96 1.34
N LYS A 140 -3.32 22.28 2.46
CA LYS A 140 -3.68 20.85 2.43
C LYS A 140 -4.90 20.56 1.55
N ALA A 141 -5.84 21.49 1.48
CA ALA A 141 -7.07 21.33 0.71
C ALA A 141 -6.85 21.55 -0.80
N GLU A 142 -5.78 22.23 -1.20
CA GLU A 142 -5.41 22.40 -2.62
C GLU A 142 -5.02 21.05 -3.25
N ASP A 143 -4.41 20.15 -2.49
CA ASP A 143 -4.00 18.82 -2.94
C ASP A 143 -5.17 17.80 -2.99
N ILE A 144 -6.36 18.18 -2.52
CA ILE A 144 -7.51 17.29 -2.55
C ILE A 144 -8.02 17.12 -3.99
N VAL A 145 -7.99 15.88 -4.46
CA VAL A 145 -8.52 15.49 -5.77
C VAL A 145 -9.87 14.78 -5.63
N LEU A 146 -10.62 14.73 -6.73
CA LEU A 146 -11.87 13.97 -6.79
C LEU A 146 -11.63 12.48 -6.48
N ASP A 147 -12.66 11.82 -5.96
CA ASP A 147 -12.64 10.42 -5.52
C ASP A 147 -11.68 10.11 -4.36
N SER A 148 -11.07 11.13 -3.75
CA SER A 148 -10.33 10.94 -2.49
C SER A 148 -11.30 10.61 -1.36
N VAL A 149 -10.93 9.63 -0.52
CA VAL A 149 -11.64 9.33 0.74
C VAL A 149 -10.87 9.94 1.88
N LEU A 150 -11.48 10.87 2.58
CA LEU A 150 -10.83 11.70 3.60
C LEU A 150 -11.66 11.76 4.88
N GLY A 151 -10.96 11.99 5.98
CA GLY A 151 -11.55 12.36 7.26
C GLY A 151 -11.57 13.88 7.45
N PHE A 152 -12.63 14.40 8.05
CA PHE A 152 -12.78 15.83 8.32
C PHE A 152 -13.25 16.05 9.74
N LYS A 153 -12.57 16.92 10.50
CA LYS A 153 -13.11 17.48 11.75
C LYS A 153 -13.87 18.75 11.42
N CYS A 154 -15.10 18.79 11.80
CA CYS A 154 -16.02 19.84 11.38
C CYS A 154 -16.94 20.33 12.50
N SER A 155 -17.52 21.51 12.25
CA SER A 155 -18.68 22.03 12.97
C SER A 155 -19.64 22.66 11.97
N GLY A 156 -20.92 22.67 12.24
CA GLY A 156 -21.89 23.27 11.32
C GLY A 156 -23.27 22.61 11.40
N ASN A 157 -23.97 22.56 10.28
CA ASN A 157 -25.30 21.97 10.20
C ASN A 157 -25.36 20.80 9.22
N ASP A 158 -26.55 20.26 9.00
CA ASP A 158 -26.81 19.15 8.09
C ASP A 158 -26.60 19.50 6.60
N GLN A 159 -26.61 20.79 6.25
CA GLN A 159 -26.44 21.25 4.86
C GLN A 159 -24.99 21.62 4.53
N ILE A 160 -24.30 22.23 5.49
CA ILE A 160 -22.92 22.67 5.33
C ILE A 160 -22.12 22.52 6.63
N LEU A 161 -20.95 21.91 6.51
CA LEU A 161 -19.99 21.76 7.57
C LEU A 161 -18.79 22.68 7.33
N PHE A 162 -18.32 23.35 8.36
CA PHE A 162 -17.10 24.15 8.34
C PHE A 162 -15.94 23.29 8.79
N CYS A 163 -14.95 23.12 7.92
CA CYS A 163 -13.79 22.29 8.20
C CYS A 163 -12.83 22.96 9.16
N ASN A 164 -12.38 22.21 10.15
CA ASN A 164 -11.32 22.60 11.07
C ASN A 164 -10.02 21.85 10.79
N GLU A 165 -10.11 20.61 10.30
CA GLU A 165 -8.97 19.78 9.99
C GLU A 165 -9.33 18.74 8.92
N VAL A 166 -8.39 18.46 8.01
CA VAL A 166 -8.47 17.39 7.02
C VAL A 166 -7.47 16.30 7.40
N ILE A 167 -7.91 15.06 7.37
CA ILE A 167 -7.11 13.88 7.71
C ILE A 167 -7.08 12.97 6.49
N PHE A 168 -5.87 12.72 5.99
CA PHE A 168 -5.62 11.83 4.87
C PHE A 168 -5.49 10.38 5.36
N PRO A 169 -5.83 9.37 4.54
CA PRO A 169 -5.68 7.97 4.88
C PRO A 169 -4.21 7.52 4.76
N ASP A 170 -3.33 8.23 5.45
CA ASP A 170 -1.92 7.93 5.43
C ASP A 170 -1.64 6.69 6.29
N SER A 171 -0.78 5.84 5.78
CA SER A 171 -0.26 4.73 6.56
C SER A 171 0.63 5.27 7.68
N VAL A 172 0.24 5.03 8.92
CA VAL A 172 1.07 5.35 10.09
C VAL A 172 2.19 4.33 10.15
N LEU A 173 3.24 4.56 9.39
CA LEU A 173 4.48 3.78 9.55
C LEU A 173 5.22 4.35 10.75
N PHE A 174 5.03 3.75 11.93
CA PHE A 174 5.67 4.15 13.18
C PHE A 174 7.20 4.04 13.10
N GLU A 175 7.73 3.12 12.31
CA GLU A 175 9.16 2.94 12.09
C GLU A 175 9.45 2.52 10.66
N ARG A 176 10.32 3.28 10.01
CA ARG A 176 10.88 2.86 8.72
C ARG A 176 11.90 1.77 8.97
N LYS A 177 11.54 0.52 8.70
CA LYS A 177 12.49 -0.60 8.76
C LYS A 177 13.59 -0.35 7.74
N LYS A 178 14.81 -0.25 8.21
CA LYS A 178 16.01 -0.16 7.37
C LYS A 178 16.65 -1.53 7.30
N SER A 179 17.19 -1.90 6.14
CA SER A 179 18.05 -3.06 6.04
C SER A 179 19.33 -2.83 6.85
N PRO A 180 19.82 -3.82 7.60
CA PRO A 180 21.13 -3.75 8.26
C PRO A 180 22.30 -3.80 7.26
N VAL A 181 22.01 -4.17 6.02
CA VAL A 181 23.00 -4.28 4.93
C VAL A 181 22.61 -3.28 3.84
N GLU A 182 23.61 -2.55 3.33
CA GLU A 182 23.45 -1.65 2.20
C GLU A 182 23.44 -2.47 0.90
N GLU A 183 22.23 -2.82 0.45
CA GLU A 183 21.97 -3.53 -0.81
C GLU A 183 20.92 -2.77 -1.61
N TYR A 184 21.00 -2.87 -2.93
CA TYR A 184 20.11 -2.19 -3.85
C TYR A 184 19.31 -3.22 -4.65
N ALA A 185 18.02 -2.94 -4.84
CA ALA A 185 17.18 -3.68 -5.77
C ALA A 185 16.86 -2.78 -6.97
N LEU A 186 17.06 -3.30 -8.16
CA LEU A 186 16.81 -2.58 -9.40
C LEU A 186 15.49 -3.05 -10.00
N PHE A 187 14.59 -2.07 -10.26
CA PHE A 187 13.31 -2.32 -10.92
C PHE A 187 13.33 -1.64 -12.28
N LEU A 188 13.03 -2.39 -13.33
CA LEU A 188 12.98 -1.90 -14.69
C LEU A 188 11.56 -2.02 -15.23
N GLY A 189 11.13 -1.01 -15.98
CA GLY A 189 9.85 -0.98 -16.67
C GLY A 189 9.98 -0.37 -18.07
N ASP A 190 8.97 -0.53 -18.89
CA ASP A 190 8.80 0.13 -20.20
C ASP A 190 9.98 0.02 -21.16
N LEU A 191 10.69 -1.09 -21.17
CA LEU A 191 11.87 -1.30 -22.01
C LEU A 191 11.56 -1.22 -23.52
N HIS A 192 10.31 -1.42 -23.91
CA HIS A 192 9.86 -1.41 -25.31
C HIS A 192 10.72 -2.23 -26.26
N TYR A 193 11.25 -3.38 -25.76
CA TYR A 193 12.06 -4.29 -26.55
C TYR A 193 11.30 -4.77 -27.80
N GLY A 194 11.94 -4.67 -28.97
CA GLY A 194 11.29 -4.98 -30.25
C GLY A 194 10.55 -3.80 -30.91
N SER A 195 10.43 -2.67 -30.23
CA SER A 195 9.94 -1.41 -30.83
C SER A 195 10.98 -0.84 -31.81
N LYS A 196 10.50 -0.13 -32.84
CA LYS A 196 11.39 0.63 -33.76
C LYS A 196 12.23 1.68 -33.04
N ASN A 197 11.74 2.20 -31.92
CA ASN A 197 12.38 3.25 -31.12
C ASN A 197 13.13 2.66 -29.90
N PHE A 198 13.34 1.35 -29.87
CA PHE A 198 14.11 0.73 -28.80
C PHE A 198 15.56 1.20 -28.81
N MET A 199 16.01 1.80 -27.71
CA MET A 199 17.36 2.34 -27.56
C MET A 199 18.35 1.21 -27.22
N LYS A 200 18.65 0.38 -28.22
CA LYS A 200 19.45 -0.85 -28.05
C LYS A 200 20.82 -0.59 -27.43
N GLU A 201 21.52 0.44 -27.92
CA GLU A 201 22.87 0.76 -27.45
C GLU A 201 22.89 1.19 -26.00
N ASN A 202 21.92 2.02 -25.60
CA ASN A 202 21.78 2.45 -24.22
C ASN A 202 21.45 1.24 -23.30
N PHE A 203 20.60 0.34 -23.77
CA PHE A 203 20.28 -0.85 -23.01
C PHE A 203 21.48 -1.79 -22.88
N LEU A 204 22.28 -1.97 -23.91
CA LEU A 204 23.52 -2.76 -23.84
C LEU A 204 24.55 -2.11 -22.90
N SER A 205 24.70 -0.80 -22.95
CA SER A 205 25.57 -0.06 -22.01
C SER A 205 25.10 -0.24 -20.56
N PHE A 206 23.80 -0.25 -20.33
CA PHE A 206 23.21 -0.55 -19.03
C PHE A 206 23.51 -1.97 -18.56
N ILE A 207 23.42 -2.96 -19.46
CA ILE A 207 23.80 -4.35 -19.15
C ILE A 207 25.31 -4.45 -18.84
N ASP A 208 26.17 -3.73 -19.55
CA ASP A 208 27.60 -3.66 -19.26
C ASP A 208 27.88 -3.03 -17.90
N TYR A 209 27.12 -2.00 -17.52
CA TYR A 209 27.14 -1.42 -16.17
C TYR A 209 26.80 -2.49 -15.11
N LEU A 210 25.70 -3.21 -15.28
CA LEU A 210 25.28 -4.27 -14.34
C LEU A 210 26.29 -5.42 -14.22
N ASN A 211 27.03 -5.70 -15.29
CA ASN A 211 28.09 -6.70 -15.29
C ASN A 211 29.43 -6.18 -14.74
N GLY A 212 29.48 -4.97 -14.18
CA GLY A 212 30.70 -4.38 -13.60
C GLY A 212 31.76 -4.02 -14.64
N LYS A 213 31.41 -3.88 -15.93
CA LYS A 213 32.36 -3.51 -16.98
C LYS A 213 32.64 -2.01 -17.05
N VAL A 214 31.86 -1.21 -16.32
CA VAL A 214 32.06 0.25 -16.23
C VAL A 214 32.96 0.55 -15.04
N PRO A 215 34.10 1.19 -15.22
CA PRO A 215 35.02 1.49 -14.12
C PRO A 215 34.39 2.50 -13.12
N ASN A 216 34.83 2.44 -11.85
CA ASN A 216 34.39 3.33 -10.77
C ASN A 216 32.90 3.27 -10.42
N THR A 217 32.29 2.09 -10.47
CA THR A 217 30.88 1.87 -10.13
C THR A 217 30.72 0.82 -9.01
N PRO A 218 31.18 1.12 -7.78
CA PRO A 218 31.16 0.15 -6.66
C PRO A 218 29.74 -0.25 -6.24
N GLU A 219 28.74 0.54 -6.59
CA GLU A 219 27.34 0.28 -6.27
C GLU A 219 26.82 -0.98 -6.96
N VAL A 220 27.41 -1.35 -8.10
CA VAL A 220 26.96 -2.53 -8.87
C VAL A 220 27.10 -3.82 -8.08
N GLU A 221 28.14 -3.95 -7.25
CA GLU A 221 28.34 -5.12 -6.40
C GLU A 221 27.26 -5.27 -5.32
N LYS A 222 26.57 -4.18 -5.00
CA LYS A 222 25.49 -4.13 -4.01
C LYS A 222 24.11 -4.38 -4.62
N ILE A 223 23.98 -4.42 -5.95
CA ILE A 223 22.73 -4.72 -6.65
C ILE A 223 22.45 -6.23 -6.55
N LYS A 224 21.22 -6.59 -6.18
CA LYS A 224 20.74 -7.97 -6.01
C LYS A 224 19.53 -8.24 -6.91
#